data_5bca157d62a52683b9c908d999012307
#
_entry.id   5bca157d62a52683b9c908d999012307
#
_cell.length_a   1.000
_cell.length_b   1.000
_cell.length_c   1.000
_cell.angle_alpha   90.00
_cell.angle_beta   90.00
_cell.angle_gamma   90.00
#
_symmetry.space_group_name_H-M   'P 1'
#
loop_
_entity.id
_entity.type
_entity.pdbx_description
1 polymer ?
#
loop_
_entity_poly.entity_id
_entity_poly.type
_entity_poly.pdbx_seq_one_letter_code
_entity_poly.pdbx_strand_id
1 'polypeptide(L)'
;GGAARAAPRDARRRPRVRASRARRVMRLADASRALAPRWTRRADVQLVVACALTTLLGGALQLHKLASLDAAGREFAETSTAAKVSFLLPFALAKSCANLVVGAVADARGRRRVVVAGWSVAIAAPALGMIAGARKSFGVVTMSAFFLGSAQGLTWTALVLASVDLCGKARRGFASGLNETIGYTAIAIFAEFYGSMERSGVRCAWTTQTPSAACSAANAAQTCAVADDWVKACVGECACDGYMRVPMGIELMMCLIGLLVSIFVFKETLATLAAGRRFDVAWASEIPEEDDKELRGRDCESSDGGSLQVIPAPNESLKEAMIRTTWRNKNTAVVCYAAFCANFETAVAWGLMSVWARDQLGLTGRERDFFTGCYSFMKGFTQIASGLMSDKIGRKLPMSFGLIGGAVALLVATFGAGFHGKFMSGSPDATELRAMQLAYLTLSSVALGFCTGVTYPVLAAAAVDHAPDERHYASTLGVVRFWRDLGYVMGVPIAAIADSASAELALILVSIVMATAGYGVHKTYEERLGGADPHADGYAHTPVADADREDDFNDEPITTTAIEMSPRA
;
A
#
# COMPACT_ATOMS: atom_id res chain seq x y z
N GLY A 1 -66.69 -18.02 -29.31
CA GLY A 1 -65.80 -16.90 -29.35
C GLY A 1 -64.51 -17.20 -28.62
N GLY A 2 -63.46 -17.73 -29.31
CA GLY A 2 -62.16 -18.00 -28.73
C GLY A 2 -61.25 -16.85 -29.00
N ALA A 3 -60.75 -16.22 -27.94
CA ALA A 3 -59.69 -15.21 -28.03
C ALA A 3 -58.33 -15.89 -27.76
N ALA A 4 -57.52 -16.06 -28.81
CA ALA A 4 -56.15 -16.50 -28.73
C ALA A 4 -55.27 -15.35 -28.20
N ARG A 5 -54.67 -15.51 -27.01
CA ARG A 5 -53.63 -14.61 -26.46
C ARG A 5 -52.30 -14.84 -27.17
N ALA A 6 -51.83 -13.83 -27.89
CA ALA A 6 -50.51 -13.80 -28.48
C ALA A 6 -49.43 -13.66 -27.39
N ALA A 7 -48.45 -14.59 -27.34
CA ALA A 7 -47.29 -14.55 -26.44
C ALA A 7 -46.22 -13.57 -26.97
N PRO A 8 -45.50 -12.85 -26.11
CA PRO A 8 -44.53 -11.87 -26.54
C PRO A 8 -43.29 -12.54 -27.17
N ARG A 9 -42.97 -12.13 -28.39
CA ARG A 9 -41.85 -12.64 -29.25
C ARG A 9 -40.42 -12.22 -28.80
N ASP A 10 -40.27 -11.59 -27.67
CA ASP A 10 -38.98 -10.93 -27.32
C ASP A 10 -38.04 -11.73 -26.40
N ALA A 11 -38.49 -12.88 -25.86
CA ALA A 11 -37.67 -13.66 -24.93
C ALA A 11 -36.58 -14.54 -25.56
N ARG A 12 -36.57 -14.74 -26.91
CA ARG A 12 -35.63 -15.66 -27.58
C ARG A 12 -34.33 -15.01 -28.13
N ARG A 13 -34.19 -13.68 -28.13
CA ARG A 13 -33.01 -13.01 -28.68
C ARG A 13 -31.86 -12.83 -27.66
N ARG A 14 -32.13 -12.82 -26.37
CA ARG A 14 -31.10 -12.57 -25.33
C ARG A 14 -30.00 -13.66 -25.15
N PRO A 15 -30.25 -14.96 -25.30
CA PRO A 15 -29.19 -15.96 -25.12
C PRO A 15 -28.14 -15.99 -26.23
N ARG A 16 -28.48 -15.65 -27.47
CA ARG A 16 -27.51 -15.67 -28.61
C ARG A 16 -26.48 -14.55 -28.54
N VAL A 17 -26.82 -13.38 -28.06
CA VAL A 17 -25.88 -12.25 -27.91
C VAL A 17 -24.90 -12.50 -26.76
N ARG A 18 -25.34 -13.08 -25.64
CA ARG A 18 -24.46 -13.50 -24.53
C ARG A 18 -23.47 -14.59 -24.95
N ALA A 19 -23.92 -15.57 -25.71
CA ALA A 19 -23.06 -16.66 -26.22
C ALA A 19 -22.01 -16.17 -27.22
N SER A 20 -22.34 -15.19 -28.06
CA SER A 20 -21.38 -14.61 -29.02
C SER A 20 -20.31 -13.75 -28.32
N ARG A 21 -20.70 -12.98 -27.31
CA ARG A 21 -19.77 -12.17 -26.51
C ARG A 21 -18.84 -13.05 -25.67
N ALA A 22 -19.35 -14.13 -25.07
CA ALA A 22 -18.57 -15.11 -24.34
C ALA A 22 -17.54 -15.82 -25.27
N ARG A 23 -17.95 -16.21 -26.50
CA ARG A 23 -17.04 -16.81 -27.49
C ARG A 23 -15.97 -15.83 -27.99
N ARG A 24 -16.28 -14.53 -28.11
CA ARG A 24 -15.31 -13.51 -28.51
C ARG A 24 -14.25 -13.25 -27.42
N VAL A 25 -14.70 -13.17 -26.15
CA VAL A 25 -13.80 -13.05 -24.99
C VAL A 25 -12.93 -14.30 -24.84
N MET A 26 -13.50 -15.49 -25.10
CA MET A 26 -12.75 -16.75 -25.06
C MET A 26 -11.69 -16.81 -26.17
N ARG A 27 -11.98 -16.36 -27.39
CA ARG A 27 -11.01 -16.30 -28.49
C ARG A 27 -9.86 -15.30 -28.22
N LEU A 28 -10.14 -14.14 -27.61
CA LEU A 28 -9.09 -13.20 -27.20
C LEU A 28 -8.20 -13.77 -26.09
N ALA A 29 -8.79 -14.49 -25.13
CA ALA A 29 -8.04 -15.20 -24.10
C ALA A 29 -7.17 -16.34 -24.69
N ASP A 30 -7.65 -17.04 -25.70
CA ASP A 30 -6.91 -18.11 -26.37
C ASP A 30 -5.80 -17.54 -27.28
N ALA A 31 -6.04 -16.44 -27.98
CA ALA A 31 -5.02 -15.73 -28.76
C ALA A 31 -3.89 -15.20 -27.85
N SER A 32 -4.22 -14.63 -26.67
CA SER A 32 -3.21 -14.19 -25.71
C SER A 32 -2.39 -15.36 -25.12
N ARG A 33 -3.00 -16.56 -25.03
CA ARG A 33 -2.31 -17.78 -24.60
C ARG A 33 -1.34 -18.31 -25.65
N ALA A 34 -1.70 -18.21 -26.93
CA ALA A 34 -0.85 -18.66 -28.03
C ALA A 34 0.39 -17.78 -28.21
N LEU A 35 0.26 -16.47 -27.92
CA LEU A 35 1.35 -15.49 -28.07
C LEU A 35 2.32 -15.46 -26.87
N ALA A 36 1.94 -16.00 -25.70
CA ALA A 36 2.79 -15.92 -24.52
C ALA A 36 3.86 -17.04 -24.51
N PRO A 37 5.14 -16.71 -24.35
CA PRO A 37 6.22 -17.68 -24.23
C PRO A 37 5.98 -18.70 -23.12
N ARG A 38 6.48 -19.94 -23.28
CA ARG A 38 6.29 -21.02 -22.27
C ARG A 38 6.89 -20.67 -20.90
N TRP A 39 8.01 -19.93 -20.85
CA TRP A 39 8.67 -19.52 -19.61
C TRP A 39 7.78 -18.64 -18.72
N THR A 40 6.82 -17.88 -19.29
CA THR A 40 5.90 -17.06 -18.50
C THR A 40 4.89 -17.87 -17.67
N ARG A 41 4.91 -19.20 -17.77
CA ARG A 41 4.01 -20.08 -17.01
C ARG A 41 4.58 -20.52 -15.66
N ARG A 42 5.85 -20.21 -15.37
CA ARG A 42 6.49 -20.54 -14.10
C ARG A 42 6.04 -19.59 -13.00
N ALA A 43 5.86 -20.10 -11.78
CA ALA A 43 5.38 -19.30 -10.65
C ALA A 43 6.39 -18.22 -10.24
N ASP A 44 7.69 -18.54 -10.22
CA ASP A 44 8.76 -17.58 -9.94
C ASP A 44 8.75 -16.40 -10.90
N VAL A 45 8.59 -16.68 -12.21
CA VAL A 45 8.48 -15.64 -13.24
C VAL A 45 7.20 -14.80 -13.02
N GLN A 46 6.07 -15.41 -12.67
CA GLN A 46 4.84 -14.66 -12.39
C GLN A 46 4.96 -13.79 -11.14
N LEU A 47 5.71 -14.23 -10.13
CA LEU A 47 6.02 -13.42 -8.96
C LEU A 47 6.88 -12.21 -9.33
N VAL A 48 7.91 -12.39 -10.18
CA VAL A 48 8.71 -11.27 -10.71
C VAL A 48 7.84 -10.31 -11.52
N VAL A 49 6.92 -10.82 -12.35
CA VAL A 49 5.98 -9.98 -13.11
C VAL A 49 5.05 -9.19 -12.17
N ALA A 50 4.53 -9.82 -11.11
CA ALA A 50 3.73 -9.12 -10.10
C ALA A 50 4.54 -8.01 -9.41
N CYS A 51 5.80 -8.30 -9.05
CA CYS A 51 6.74 -7.32 -8.49
C CYS A 51 7.01 -6.15 -9.44
N ALA A 52 7.23 -6.42 -10.73
CA ALA A 52 7.44 -5.40 -11.76
C ALA A 52 6.19 -4.50 -11.92
N LEU A 53 4.99 -5.09 -11.94
CA LEU A 53 3.74 -4.33 -11.97
C LEU A 53 3.57 -3.47 -10.72
N THR A 54 3.94 -3.97 -9.53
CA THR A 54 3.91 -3.19 -8.28
C THR A 54 4.91 -2.02 -8.33
N THR A 55 6.11 -2.23 -8.90
CA THR A 55 7.10 -1.16 -9.12
C THR A 55 6.55 -0.05 -10.01
N LEU A 56 5.94 -0.38 -11.15
CA LEU A 56 5.31 0.59 -12.04
C LEU A 56 4.20 1.37 -11.31
N LEU A 57 3.37 0.67 -10.53
CA LEU A 57 2.26 1.28 -9.80
C LEU A 57 2.72 2.23 -8.69
N GLY A 58 3.78 1.86 -7.95
CA GLY A 58 4.40 2.70 -6.93
C GLY A 58 5.06 3.94 -7.53
N GLY A 59 5.76 3.77 -8.66
CA GLY A 59 6.37 4.87 -9.40
C GLY A 59 5.35 5.84 -9.96
N ALA A 60 4.28 5.35 -10.59
CA ALA A 60 3.18 6.15 -11.11
C ALA A 60 2.52 7.00 -9.99
N LEU A 61 2.22 6.38 -8.84
CA LEU A 61 1.69 7.09 -7.67
C LEU A 61 2.61 8.23 -7.23
N GLN A 62 3.91 7.97 -7.15
CA GLN A 62 4.85 8.97 -6.64
C GLN A 62 5.02 10.16 -7.59
N LEU A 63 5.13 9.89 -8.89
CA LEU A 63 5.20 10.95 -9.90
C LEU A 63 3.95 11.83 -9.87
N HIS A 64 2.77 11.22 -9.87
CA HIS A 64 1.49 11.93 -9.80
C HIS A 64 1.38 12.81 -8.56
N LYS A 65 1.71 12.24 -7.40
CA LYS A 65 1.64 12.94 -6.11
C LYS A 65 2.56 14.15 -6.07
N LEU A 66 3.84 13.98 -6.41
CA LEU A 66 4.82 15.06 -6.33
C LEU A 66 4.53 16.16 -7.37
N ALA A 67 4.19 15.78 -8.59
CA ALA A 67 3.78 16.74 -9.61
C ALA A 67 2.54 17.54 -9.19
N SER A 68 1.54 16.88 -8.57
CA SER A 68 0.35 17.55 -8.07
C SER A 68 0.65 18.53 -6.94
N LEU A 69 1.53 18.18 -6.00
CA LEU A 69 1.95 19.06 -4.90
C LEU A 69 2.71 20.29 -5.40
N ASP A 70 3.62 20.11 -6.35
CA ASP A 70 4.40 21.22 -6.89
C ASP A 70 3.57 22.12 -7.79
N ALA A 71 2.73 21.54 -8.64
CA ALA A 71 1.83 22.30 -9.49
C ALA A 71 0.81 23.10 -8.68
N ALA A 72 0.30 22.56 -7.55
CA ALA A 72 -0.71 23.21 -6.73
C ALA A 72 -0.33 24.66 -6.37
N GLY A 73 0.86 24.86 -5.79
CA GLY A 73 1.30 26.19 -5.38
C GLY A 73 1.89 27.04 -6.50
N ARG A 74 2.56 26.42 -7.48
CA ARG A 74 3.37 27.14 -8.48
C ARG A 74 2.67 27.35 -9.82
N GLU A 75 1.83 26.39 -10.23
CA GLU A 75 1.11 26.44 -11.51
C GLU A 75 -0.34 26.84 -11.34
N PHE A 76 -0.98 26.42 -10.25
CA PHE A 76 -2.41 26.67 -9.99
C PHE A 76 -2.65 27.73 -8.91
N ALA A 77 -1.59 28.29 -8.32
CA ALA A 77 -1.63 29.36 -7.32
C ALA A 77 -2.46 29.03 -6.05
N GLU A 78 -2.54 27.76 -5.68
CA GLU A 78 -3.17 27.35 -4.43
C GLU A 78 -2.32 27.84 -3.24
N THR A 79 -2.92 28.58 -2.30
CA THR A 79 -2.18 29.22 -1.20
C THR A 79 -2.21 28.42 0.09
N SER A 80 -3.36 27.79 0.41
CA SER A 80 -3.50 27.03 1.66
C SER A 80 -2.95 25.63 1.55
N THR A 81 -2.42 25.09 2.65
CA THR A 81 -1.92 23.71 2.74
C THR A 81 -3.05 22.70 2.45
N ALA A 82 -4.25 22.97 2.98
CA ALA A 82 -5.42 22.14 2.74
C ALA A 82 -5.79 22.09 1.25
N ALA A 83 -5.75 23.22 0.54
CA ALA A 83 -5.98 23.25 -0.91
C ALA A 83 -4.92 22.44 -1.67
N LYS A 84 -3.63 22.62 -1.36
CA LYS A 84 -2.52 21.90 -2.01
C LYS A 84 -2.61 20.37 -1.86
N VAL A 85 -3.11 19.87 -0.72
CA VAL A 85 -3.27 18.43 -0.47
C VAL A 85 -4.67 17.91 -0.77
N SER A 86 -5.61 18.74 -1.24
CA SER A 86 -7.02 18.37 -1.44
C SER A 86 -7.24 17.19 -2.39
N PHE A 87 -6.32 16.96 -3.34
CA PHE A 87 -6.36 15.83 -4.24
C PHE A 87 -6.25 14.46 -3.51
N LEU A 88 -5.73 14.45 -2.26
CA LEU A 88 -5.68 13.23 -1.44
C LEU A 88 -7.08 12.74 -1.03
N LEU A 89 -8.07 13.63 -0.95
CA LEU A 89 -9.44 13.27 -0.56
C LEU A 89 -10.12 12.32 -1.56
N PRO A 90 -10.29 12.68 -2.86
CA PRO A 90 -10.88 11.76 -3.83
C PRO A 90 -9.98 10.54 -4.09
N PHE A 91 -8.66 10.68 -4.02
CA PHE A 91 -7.73 9.55 -4.08
C PHE A 91 -8.04 8.51 -2.98
N ALA A 92 -8.13 8.96 -1.72
CA ALA A 92 -8.37 8.10 -0.58
C ALA A 92 -9.74 7.42 -0.62
N LEU A 93 -10.80 8.19 -0.91
CA LEU A 93 -12.16 7.66 -1.01
C LEU A 93 -12.27 6.60 -2.10
N ALA A 94 -11.75 6.89 -3.29
CA ALA A 94 -11.77 5.97 -4.41
C ALA A 94 -10.98 4.67 -4.11
N LYS A 95 -9.78 4.81 -3.53
CA LYS A 95 -8.93 3.69 -3.14
C LYS A 95 -9.59 2.82 -2.07
N SER A 96 -10.18 3.44 -1.05
CA SER A 96 -10.88 2.73 0.02
C SER A 96 -12.06 1.91 -0.52
N CYS A 97 -12.92 2.53 -1.33
CA CYS A 97 -14.04 1.84 -1.96
C CYS A 97 -13.59 0.70 -2.88
N ALA A 98 -12.52 0.91 -3.67
CA ALA A 98 -11.96 -0.12 -4.52
C ALA A 98 -11.44 -1.32 -3.70
N ASN A 99 -10.73 -1.09 -2.60
CA ASN A 99 -10.24 -2.15 -1.73
C ASN A 99 -11.36 -2.97 -1.08
N LEU A 100 -12.47 -2.31 -0.70
CA LEU A 100 -13.61 -3.00 -0.11
C LEU A 100 -14.23 -4.01 -1.08
N VAL A 101 -14.26 -3.66 -2.38
CA VAL A 101 -14.90 -4.48 -3.42
C VAL A 101 -13.95 -5.50 -4.03
N VAL A 102 -12.63 -5.18 -4.07
CA VAL A 102 -11.66 -5.98 -4.82
C VAL A 102 -11.53 -7.41 -4.32
N GLY A 103 -11.63 -7.64 -3.01
CA GLY A 103 -11.54 -8.99 -2.43
C GLY A 103 -12.60 -9.92 -3.05
N ALA A 104 -13.87 -9.54 -2.95
CA ALA A 104 -14.97 -10.32 -3.50
C ALA A 104 -14.91 -10.45 -5.04
N VAL A 105 -14.56 -9.38 -5.75
CA VAL A 105 -14.47 -9.39 -7.22
C VAL A 105 -13.29 -10.24 -7.70
N ALA A 106 -12.15 -10.18 -7.00
CA ALA A 106 -10.99 -10.96 -7.35
C ALA A 106 -11.20 -12.48 -7.12
N ASP A 107 -11.95 -12.85 -6.08
CA ASP A 107 -12.32 -14.25 -5.84
C ASP A 107 -13.32 -14.76 -6.87
N ALA A 108 -14.29 -13.94 -7.28
CA ALA A 108 -15.31 -14.32 -8.25
C ALA A 108 -14.83 -14.30 -9.71
N ARG A 109 -13.94 -13.38 -10.08
CA ARG A 109 -13.54 -13.12 -11.48
C ARG A 109 -12.08 -13.40 -11.81
N GLY A 110 -11.27 -13.67 -10.79
CA GLY A 110 -9.83 -13.91 -10.90
C GLY A 110 -8.98 -12.65 -10.74
N ARG A 111 -7.74 -12.84 -10.27
CA ARG A 111 -6.78 -11.77 -9.97
C ARG A 111 -6.40 -10.99 -11.22
N ARG A 112 -6.10 -11.69 -12.33
CA ARG A 112 -5.67 -11.07 -13.60
C ARG A 112 -6.69 -10.08 -14.15
N ARG A 113 -7.98 -10.40 -14.11
CA ARG A 113 -9.03 -9.51 -14.63
C ARG A 113 -9.11 -8.20 -13.86
N VAL A 114 -8.94 -8.27 -12.53
CA VAL A 114 -8.94 -7.09 -11.66
C VAL A 114 -7.71 -6.23 -11.92
N VAL A 115 -6.51 -6.84 -12.07
CA VAL A 115 -5.28 -6.13 -12.42
C VAL A 115 -5.40 -5.42 -13.77
N VAL A 116 -5.93 -6.08 -14.80
CA VAL A 116 -6.17 -5.46 -16.12
C VAL A 116 -7.17 -4.30 -16.00
N ALA A 117 -8.26 -4.47 -15.25
CA ALA A 117 -9.23 -3.39 -15.03
C ALA A 117 -8.59 -2.20 -14.31
N GLY A 118 -7.77 -2.46 -13.27
CA GLY A 118 -7.06 -1.41 -12.54
C GLY A 118 -6.11 -0.62 -13.43
N TRP A 119 -5.28 -1.27 -14.25
CA TRP A 119 -4.40 -0.59 -15.20
C TRP A 119 -5.16 0.16 -16.31
N SER A 120 -6.33 -0.34 -16.73
CA SER A 120 -7.19 0.38 -17.69
C SER A 120 -7.72 1.68 -17.10
N VAL A 121 -8.11 1.67 -15.82
CA VAL A 121 -8.54 2.86 -15.08
C VAL A 121 -7.37 3.81 -14.83
N ALA A 122 -6.16 3.27 -14.57
CA ALA A 122 -4.95 4.05 -14.30
C ALA A 122 -4.61 5.06 -15.40
N ILE A 123 -4.87 4.74 -16.68
CA ILE A 123 -4.59 5.62 -17.82
C ILE A 123 -5.31 6.96 -17.71
N ALA A 124 -6.50 6.99 -17.11
CA ALA A 124 -7.27 8.23 -16.96
C ALA A 124 -6.59 9.24 -16.04
N ALA A 125 -5.81 8.79 -15.05
CA ALA A 125 -5.15 9.68 -14.10
C ALA A 125 -4.13 10.61 -14.79
N PRO A 126 -3.07 10.13 -15.44
CA PRO A 126 -2.12 11.01 -16.13
C PRO A 126 -2.74 11.77 -17.31
N ALA A 127 -3.71 11.20 -18.01
CA ALA A 127 -4.41 11.90 -19.09
C ALA A 127 -5.15 13.14 -18.57
N LEU A 128 -5.88 13.02 -17.45
CA LEU A 128 -6.52 14.15 -16.80
C LEU A 128 -5.50 15.12 -16.19
N GLY A 129 -4.39 14.63 -15.64
CA GLY A 129 -3.30 15.47 -15.16
C GLY A 129 -2.70 16.37 -16.26
N MET A 130 -2.49 15.85 -17.47
CA MET A 130 -2.07 16.63 -18.62
C MET A 130 -3.14 17.67 -19.04
N ILE A 131 -4.43 17.29 -19.02
CA ILE A 131 -5.55 18.19 -19.28
C ILE A 131 -5.61 19.28 -18.22
N ALA A 132 -5.35 18.97 -16.95
CA ALA A 132 -5.32 19.93 -15.86
C ALA A 132 -4.30 21.04 -16.11
N GLY A 133 -3.06 20.68 -16.48
CA GLY A 133 -2.02 21.66 -16.86
C GLY A 133 -2.42 22.49 -18.06
N ALA A 134 -3.02 21.91 -19.09
CA ALA A 134 -3.51 22.64 -20.26
C ALA A 134 -4.69 23.57 -19.94
N ARG A 135 -5.58 23.18 -19.02
CA ARG A 135 -6.77 23.96 -18.62
C ARG A 135 -6.53 24.90 -17.46
N LYS A 136 -5.35 24.87 -16.84
CA LYS A 136 -5.00 25.64 -15.63
C LYS A 136 -6.04 25.45 -14.50
N SER A 137 -6.45 24.21 -14.25
CA SER A 137 -7.51 23.87 -13.29
C SER A 137 -7.05 22.80 -12.30
N PHE A 138 -6.85 23.19 -11.05
CA PHE A 138 -6.52 22.24 -9.97
C PHE A 138 -7.68 21.28 -9.66
N GLY A 139 -8.93 21.67 -9.91
CA GLY A 139 -10.07 20.76 -9.80
C GLY A 139 -9.97 19.54 -10.73
N VAL A 140 -9.32 19.67 -11.90
CA VAL A 140 -9.07 18.55 -12.80
C VAL A 140 -7.95 17.64 -12.24
N VAL A 141 -6.94 18.18 -11.54
CA VAL A 141 -5.94 17.40 -10.79
C VAL A 141 -6.63 16.57 -9.71
N THR A 142 -7.54 17.19 -8.97
CA THR A 142 -8.35 16.51 -7.94
C THR A 142 -9.15 15.35 -8.53
N MET A 143 -9.76 15.55 -9.71
CA MET A 143 -10.47 14.48 -10.44
C MET A 143 -9.52 13.39 -10.93
N SER A 144 -8.32 13.72 -11.40
CA SER A 144 -7.32 12.73 -11.84
C SER A 144 -6.89 11.81 -10.69
N ALA A 145 -6.79 12.36 -9.48
CA ALA A 145 -6.46 11.61 -8.27
C ALA A 145 -7.53 10.56 -7.89
N PHE A 146 -8.81 10.79 -8.22
CA PHE A 146 -9.86 9.78 -8.06
C PHE A 146 -9.58 8.52 -8.90
N PHE A 147 -9.18 8.69 -10.15
CA PHE A 147 -8.83 7.56 -11.03
C PHE A 147 -7.55 6.88 -10.56
N LEU A 148 -6.57 7.63 -10.10
CA LEU A 148 -5.35 7.08 -9.50
C LEU A 148 -5.68 6.22 -8.27
N GLY A 149 -6.51 6.72 -7.36
CA GLY A 149 -6.95 5.99 -6.17
C GLY A 149 -7.70 4.70 -6.52
N SER A 150 -8.63 4.78 -7.49
CA SER A 150 -9.36 3.60 -7.98
C SER A 150 -8.41 2.55 -8.55
N ALA A 151 -7.48 2.95 -9.39
CA ALA A 151 -6.47 2.08 -10.00
C ALA A 151 -5.57 1.43 -8.94
N GLN A 152 -5.11 2.22 -7.97
CA GLN A 152 -4.29 1.75 -6.85
C GLN A 152 -5.03 0.70 -6.01
N GLY A 153 -6.27 0.96 -5.62
CA GLY A 153 -7.06 0.02 -4.84
C GLY A 153 -7.30 -1.31 -5.56
N LEU A 154 -7.65 -1.25 -6.86
CA LEU A 154 -7.88 -2.44 -7.68
C LEU A 154 -6.58 -3.22 -7.90
N THR A 155 -5.52 -2.56 -8.39
CA THR A 155 -4.31 -3.23 -8.86
C THR A 155 -3.44 -3.71 -7.70
N TRP A 156 -3.15 -2.85 -6.71
CA TRP A 156 -2.27 -3.19 -5.59
C TRP A 156 -2.78 -4.38 -4.80
N THR A 157 -4.06 -4.35 -4.43
CA THR A 157 -4.65 -5.44 -3.65
C THR A 157 -4.72 -6.75 -4.43
N ALA A 158 -5.05 -6.70 -5.73
CA ALA A 158 -5.04 -7.89 -6.57
C ALA A 158 -3.63 -8.46 -6.78
N LEU A 159 -2.58 -7.62 -6.85
CA LEU A 159 -1.19 -8.08 -6.94
C LEU A 159 -0.71 -8.70 -5.64
N VAL A 160 -1.10 -8.16 -4.47
CA VAL A 160 -0.80 -8.80 -3.17
C VAL A 160 -1.46 -10.17 -3.08
N LEU A 161 -2.76 -10.28 -3.45
CA LEU A 161 -3.45 -11.57 -3.47
C LEU A 161 -2.79 -12.56 -4.45
N ALA A 162 -2.40 -12.10 -5.64
CA ALA A 162 -1.68 -12.92 -6.61
C ALA A 162 -0.33 -13.40 -6.07
N SER A 163 0.42 -12.55 -5.39
CA SER A 163 1.71 -12.92 -4.77
C SER A 163 1.51 -13.98 -3.68
N VAL A 164 0.43 -13.88 -2.88
CA VAL A 164 0.07 -14.89 -1.89
C VAL A 164 -0.33 -16.20 -2.56
N ASP A 165 -1.13 -16.17 -3.64
CA ASP A 165 -1.50 -17.37 -4.40
C ASP A 165 -0.26 -18.08 -4.97
N LEU A 166 0.75 -17.31 -5.42
CA LEU A 166 2.00 -17.85 -6.00
C LEU A 166 2.97 -18.40 -4.95
N CYS A 167 3.02 -17.79 -3.75
CA CYS A 167 3.90 -18.19 -2.65
C CYS A 167 3.32 -19.30 -1.77
N GLY A 168 2.01 -19.53 -1.83
CA GLY A 168 1.30 -20.52 -1.01
C GLY A 168 1.00 -20.06 0.42
N LYS A 169 0.17 -20.88 1.11
CA LYS A 169 -0.38 -20.55 2.44
C LYS A 169 0.71 -20.34 3.51
N ALA A 170 1.76 -21.18 3.52
CA ALA A 170 2.83 -21.13 4.51
C ALA A 170 3.69 -19.86 4.45
N ARG A 171 3.69 -19.11 3.33
CA ARG A 171 4.55 -17.94 3.10
C ARG A 171 3.76 -16.66 2.83
N ARG A 172 2.54 -16.57 3.33
CA ARG A 172 1.65 -15.40 3.13
C ARG A 172 2.26 -14.08 3.61
N GLY A 173 2.89 -14.11 4.80
CA GLY A 173 3.57 -12.95 5.37
C GLY A 173 4.72 -12.47 4.49
N PHE A 174 5.55 -13.39 4.00
CA PHE A 174 6.62 -13.09 3.05
C PHE A 174 6.08 -12.49 1.74
N ALA A 175 5.06 -13.11 1.13
CA ALA A 175 4.49 -12.65 -0.14
C ALA A 175 3.89 -11.23 -0.04
N SER A 176 3.15 -10.97 1.03
CA SER A 176 2.59 -9.64 1.31
C SER A 176 3.70 -8.63 1.59
N GLY A 177 4.66 -8.98 2.45
CA GLY A 177 5.81 -8.13 2.78
C GLY A 177 6.67 -7.80 1.56
N LEU A 178 6.94 -8.79 0.69
CA LEU A 178 7.69 -8.61 -0.56
C LEU A 178 7.01 -7.58 -1.48
N ASN A 179 5.71 -7.75 -1.72
CA ASN A 179 4.96 -6.87 -2.59
C ASN A 179 4.93 -5.42 -2.05
N GLU A 180 4.68 -5.26 -0.76
CA GLU A 180 4.66 -3.94 -0.11
C GLU A 180 6.07 -3.31 -0.12
N THR A 181 7.13 -4.07 0.20
CA THR A 181 8.52 -3.60 0.15
C THR A 181 8.89 -3.09 -1.24
N ILE A 182 8.59 -3.83 -2.29
CA ILE A 182 8.89 -3.44 -3.66
C ILE A 182 8.12 -2.17 -4.03
N GLY A 183 6.85 -2.08 -3.66
CA GLY A 183 6.04 -0.90 -3.92
C GLY A 183 6.57 0.37 -3.23
N TYR A 184 6.91 0.30 -1.94
CA TYR A 184 7.45 1.46 -1.21
C TYR A 184 8.89 1.79 -1.61
N THR A 185 9.71 0.81 -1.97
CA THR A 185 11.03 1.05 -2.55
C THR A 185 10.92 1.77 -3.90
N ALA A 186 9.96 1.38 -4.74
CA ALA A 186 9.67 2.10 -5.98
C ALA A 186 9.25 3.55 -5.71
N ILE A 187 8.37 3.79 -4.72
CA ILE A 187 7.99 5.14 -4.30
C ILE A 187 9.22 5.97 -3.90
N ALA A 188 10.17 5.38 -3.15
CA ALA A 188 11.40 6.08 -2.76
C ALA A 188 12.30 6.40 -3.96
N ILE A 189 12.53 5.43 -4.85
CA ILE A 189 13.35 5.63 -6.06
C ILE A 189 12.74 6.71 -6.96
N PHE A 190 11.41 6.67 -7.14
CA PHE A 190 10.74 7.65 -7.98
C PHE A 190 10.59 9.03 -7.32
N ALA A 191 10.78 9.16 -5.99
CA ALA A 191 10.93 10.46 -5.34
C ALA A 191 12.23 11.14 -5.77
N GLU A 192 13.35 10.43 -5.71
CA GLU A 192 14.66 10.94 -6.17
C GLU A 192 14.67 11.20 -7.69
N PHE A 193 14.07 10.30 -8.45
CA PHE A 193 13.91 10.49 -9.89
C PHE A 193 13.12 11.76 -10.21
N TYR A 194 11.99 12.01 -9.51
CA TYR A 194 11.21 13.22 -9.66
C TYR A 194 12.02 14.46 -9.28
N GLY A 195 12.73 14.44 -8.15
CA GLY A 195 13.59 15.55 -7.72
C GLY A 195 14.65 15.92 -8.76
N SER A 196 15.18 14.92 -9.51
CA SER A 196 16.14 15.16 -10.59
C SER A 196 15.52 15.80 -11.84
N MET A 197 14.23 15.58 -12.07
CA MET A 197 13.52 16.05 -13.27
C MET A 197 12.48 17.15 -12.98
N GLU A 198 12.32 17.60 -11.73
CA GLU A 198 11.27 18.55 -11.29
C GLU A 198 11.11 19.75 -12.23
N ARG A 199 12.22 20.25 -12.78
CA ARG A 199 12.25 21.42 -13.67
C ARG A 199 12.17 21.07 -15.16
N SER A 200 12.13 19.80 -15.51
CA SER A 200 12.09 19.38 -16.91
C SER A 200 10.73 19.74 -17.53
N GLY A 201 10.77 20.59 -18.57
CA GLY A 201 9.57 21.05 -19.25
C GLY A 201 8.81 22.19 -18.55
N VAL A 202 9.27 22.65 -17.40
CA VAL A 202 8.70 23.80 -16.70
C VAL A 202 9.18 25.10 -17.36
N ARG A 203 8.22 26.02 -17.61
CA ARG A 203 8.50 27.36 -18.13
C ARG A 203 7.97 28.37 -17.13
N CYS A 204 8.85 29.29 -16.70
CA CYS A 204 8.48 30.35 -15.78
C CYS A 204 8.67 31.72 -16.43
N ALA A 205 7.75 32.62 -16.20
CA ALA A 205 7.80 34.00 -16.66
C ALA A 205 7.41 34.95 -15.54
N TRP A 206 8.02 36.13 -15.50
CA TRP A 206 7.65 37.19 -14.59
C TRP A 206 6.30 37.79 -15.00
N THR A 207 5.38 37.87 -14.05
CA THR A 207 4.04 38.43 -14.28
C THR A 207 3.99 39.94 -14.07
N THR A 208 4.94 40.48 -13.30
CA THR A 208 5.07 41.94 -13.06
C THR A 208 6.51 42.38 -13.28
N GLN A 209 6.71 43.45 -14.04
CA GLN A 209 8.04 43.93 -14.44
C GLN A 209 8.53 45.13 -13.63
N THR A 210 7.90 45.48 -12.52
CA THR A 210 8.33 46.64 -11.71
C THR A 210 9.13 46.20 -10.49
N PRO A 211 10.48 46.33 -10.52
CA PRO A 211 11.29 46.11 -9.32
C PRO A 211 10.89 47.15 -8.27
N SER A 212 10.68 46.70 -7.01
CA SER A 212 10.56 47.68 -5.92
C SER A 212 11.88 48.44 -5.79
N ALA A 213 11.83 49.70 -5.43
CA ALA A 213 13.00 50.59 -5.32
C ALA A 213 14.05 50.11 -4.28
N ALA A 214 13.74 49.08 -3.51
CA ALA A 214 14.61 48.50 -2.49
C ALA A 214 15.52 47.37 -3.02
N CYS A 215 15.36 46.92 -4.26
CA CYS A 215 16.09 45.78 -4.79
C CYS A 215 17.21 46.23 -5.73
N SER A 216 18.45 45.81 -5.46
CA SER A 216 19.58 46.18 -6.30
C SER A 216 19.53 45.45 -7.66
N ALA A 217 19.94 46.16 -8.72
CA ALA A 217 19.95 45.67 -10.09
C ALA A 217 20.78 44.37 -10.32
N ALA A 218 21.64 44.04 -9.38
CA ALA A 218 22.49 42.83 -9.44
C ALA A 218 21.68 41.51 -9.39
N ASN A 219 20.46 41.53 -8.86
CA ASN A 219 19.63 40.32 -8.72
C ASN A 219 18.57 40.16 -9.83
N ALA A 220 18.45 41.13 -10.74
CA ALA A 220 17.48 41.10 -11.84
C ALA A 220 17.79 40.03 -12.91
N ALA A 221 19.00 39.45 -12.89
CA ALA A 221 19.43 38.44 -13.84
C ALA A 221 19.12 36.97 -13.38
N GLN A 222 18.58 36.76 -12.17
CA GLN A 222 18.16 35.43 -11.73
C GLN A 222 16.93 35.01 -12.52
N THR A 223 17.00 33.80 -13.09
CA THR A 223 15.86 33.22 -13.80
C THR A 223 14.71 32.96 -12.83
N CYS A 224 13.51 33.23 -13.26
CA CYS A 224 12.25 33.04 -12.50
C CYS A 224 12.14 31.66 -11.81
N ALA A 225 12.75 30.65 -12.38
CA ALA A 225 12.75 29.26 -11.86
C ALA A 225 13.59 29.07 -10.56
N VAL A 226 14.42 30.06 -10.19
CA VAL A 226 15.33 29.97 -9.02
C VAL A 226 14.95 31.00 -7.93
N ALA A 227 13.84 31.75 -8.14
CA ALA A 227 13.45 32.80 -7.23
C ALA A 227 12.98 32.24 -5.89
N ASP A 228 13.79 32.39 -4.85
CA ASP A 228 13.39 32.27 -3.46
C ASP A 228 12.37 33.36 -3.09
N ASP A 229 11.62 33.20 -2.00
CA ASP A 229 10.54 34.13 -1.59
C ASP A 229 11.02 35.59 -1.45
N TRP A 230 12.31 35.78 -1.10
CA TRP A 230 12.93 37.11 -1.08
C TRP A 230 13.01 37.74 -2.48
N VAL A 231 13.34 36.95 -3.51
CA VAL A 231 13.39 37.43 -4.90
C VAL A 231 12.01 37.77 -5.43
N LYS A 232 10.96 37.04 -5.01
CA LYS A 232 9.56 37.37 -5.34
C LYS A 232 9.16 38.72 -4.80
N ALA A 233 9.56 39.06 -3.56
CA ALA A 233 9.28 40.35 -2.95
C ALA A 233 9.98 41.52 -3.67
N CYS A 234 11.14 41.24 -4.30
CA CYS A 234 11.96 42.24 -4.96
C CYS A 234 11.68 42.44 -6.46
N VAL A 235 11.31 41.37 -7.18
CA VAL A 235 11.28 41.33 -8.66
C VAL A 235 9.87 41.11 -9.21
N GLY A 236 8.91 40.79 -8.35
CA GLY A 236 7.53 40.50 -8.75
C GLY A 236 7.16 39.02 -8.71
N GLU A 237 5.93 38.73 -9.00
CA GLU A 237 5.43 37.34 -9.00
C GLU A 237 5.88 36.58 -10.24
N CYS A 238 6.33 35.36 -10.02
CA CYS A 238 6.75 34.42 -11.04
C CYS A 238 5.65 33.38 -11.29
N ALA A 239 5.05 33.39 -12.48
CA ALA A 239 4.13 32.34 -12.90
C ALA A 239 4.87 31.24 -13.65
N CYS A 240 4.73 30.04 -13.16
CA CYS A 240 5.34 28.85 -13.78
C CYS A 240 4.25 27.94 -14.35
N ASP A 241 4.54 27.27 -15.45
CA ASP A 241 3.69 26.25 -16.02
C ASP A 241 4.48 25.01 -16.49
N GLY A 242 3.79 23.88 -16.63
CA GLY A 242 4.38 22.67 -17.16
C GLY A 242 4.81 21.63 -16.12
N TYR A 243 4.58 21.86 -14.83
CA TYR A 243 4.88 20.87 -13.77
C TYR A 243 4.18 19.52 -13.98
N MET A 244 2.97 19.55 -14.56
CA MET A 244 2.21 18.32 -14.84
C MET A 244 2.65 17.62 -16.13
N ARG A 245 3.31 18.31 -17.06
CA ARG A 245 3.48 17.80 -18.44
C ARG A 245 4.39 16.58 -18.54
N VAL A 246 5.61 16.68 -18.04
CA VAL A 246 6.62 15.60 -18.18
C VAL A 246 6.31 14.45 -17.22
N PRO A 247 6.03 14.68 -15.90
CA PRO A 247 5.70 13.58 -14.99
C PRO A 247 4.46 12.79 -15.43
N MET A 248 3.39 13.47 -15.89
CA MET A 248 2.19 12.78 -16.37
C MET A 248 2.43 12.02 -17.68
N GLY A 249 3.32 12.50 -18.55
CA GLY A 249 3.74 11.76 -19.75
C GLY A 249 4.45 10.45 -19.42
N ILE A 250 5.36 10.48 -18.43
CA ILE A 250 6.07 9.27 -17.96
C ILE A 250 5.08 8.32 -17.25
N GLU A 251 4.21 8.86 -16.41
CA GLU A 251 3.17 8.08 -15.72
C GLU A 251 2.24 7.39 -16.73
N LEU A 252 1.83 8.08 -17.79
CA LEU A 252 1.01 7.49 -18.86
C LEU A 252 1.72 6.32 -19.53
N MET A 253 3.02 6.47 -19.84
CA MET A 253 3.83 5.39 -20.38
C MET A 253 3.89 4.18 -19.44
N MET A 254 4.09 4.42 -18.14
CA MET A 254 4.08 3.36 -17.11
C MET A 254 2.73 2.65 -17.04
N CYS A 255 1.62 3.38 -17.11
CA CYS A 255 0.27 2.82 -17.13
C CYS A 255 0.02 1.95 -18.37
N LEU A 256 0.46 2.40 -19.54
CA LEU A 256 0.34 1.63 -20.79
C LEU A 256 1.19 0.34 -20.74
N ILE A 257 2.43 0.43 -20.27
CA ILE A 257 3.30 -0.75 -20.06
C ILE A 257 2.64 -1.71 -19.07
N GLY A 258 2.16 -1.21 -17.93
CA GLY A 258 1.47 -2.01 -16.92
C GLY A 258 0.24 -2.73 -17.48
N LEU A 259 -0.56 -2.05 -18.31
CA LEU A 259 -1.71 -2.63 -18.97
C LEU A 259 -1.30 -3.73 -19.96
N LEU A 260 -0.31 -3.47 -20.82
CA LEU A 260 0.20 -4.45 -21.79
C LEU A 260 0.78 -5.70 -21.10
N VAL A 261 1.61 -5.50 -20.08
CA VAL A 261 2.16 -6.62 -19.27
C VAL A 261 1.03 -7.41 -18.62
N SER A 262 0.01 -6.75 -18.08
CA SER A 262 -1.13 -7.40 -17.45
C SER A 262 -1.98 -8.21 -18.43
N ILE A 263 -2.10 -7.76 -19.68
CA ILE A 263 -2.85 -8.46 -20.72
C ILE A 263 -2.05 -9.64 -21.31
N PHE A 264 -0.77 -9.47 -21.59
CA PHE A 264 -0.01 -10.45 -22.36
C PHE A 264 0.86 -11.37 -21.51
N VAL A 265 1.44 -10.86 -20.40
CA VAL A 265 2.46 -11.56 -19.62
C VAL A 265 1.87 -12.10 -18.32
N PHE A 266 1.16 -11.28 -17.54
CA PHE A 266 0.59 -11.66 -16.24
C PHE A 266 -0.50 -12.71 -16.40
N LYS A 267 -0.42 -13.81 -15.62
CA LYS A 267 -1.35 -14.96 -15.71
C LYS A 267 -2.33 -14.97 -14.53
N GLU A 268 -3.42 -15.74 -14.69
CA GLU A 268 -4.36 -15.98 -13.61
C GLU A 268 -3.70 -16.85 -12.54
N THR A 269 -3.76 -16.39 -11.29
CA THR A 269 -3.13 -17.06 -10.14
C THR A 269 -4.13 -17.77 -9.24
N LEU A 270 -5.43 -17.42 -9.34
CA LEU A 270 -6.46 -18.07 -8.54
C LEU A 270 -6.59 -19.54 -8.93
N ALA A 271 -6.33 -20.46 -8.00
CA ALA A 271 -6.26 -21.90 -8.25
C ALA A 271 -7.54 -22.48 -8.86
N THR A 272 -8.72 -22.01 -8.43
CA THR A 272 -10.02 -22.45 -8.94
C THR A 272 -10.26 -22.10 -10.42
N LEU A 273 -9.68 -21.00 -10.89
CA LEU A 273 -9.75 -20.58 -12.30
C LEU A 273 -8.52 -21.01 -13.11
N ALA A 274 -7.45 -21.42 -12.43
CA ALA A 274 -6.22 -21.96 -13.00
C ALA A 274 -6.21 -23.50 -13.04
N ALA A 275 -7.33 -24.15 -12.76
CA ALA A 275 -7.45 -25.61 -12.67
C ALA A 275 -6.76 -26.32 -13.85
N GLY A 276 -5.83 -27.23 -13.54
CA GLY A 276 -4.97 -27.92 -14.52
C GLY A 276 -3.57 -27.33 -14.68
N ARG A 277 -3.22 -26.27 -13.96
CA ARG A 277 -1.89 -25.64 -14.00
C ARG A 277 -1.25 -25.66 -12.63
N ARG A 278 -0.57 -26.75 -12.28
CA ARG A 278 0.42 -26.70 -11.20
C ARG A 278 1.56 -25.81 -11.67
N PHE A 279 1.79 -24.72 -10.93
CA PHE A 279 3.03 -23.96 -11.09
C PHE A 279 4.12 -24.79 -10.42
N ASP A 280 5.12 -25.23 -11.18
CA ASP A 280 6.32 -25.85 -10.62
C ASP A 280 7.12 -24.77 -9.90
N VAL A 281 7.07 -24.77 -8.58
CA VAL A 281 7.79 -23.83 -7.73
C VAL A 281 9.11 -24.48 -7.36
N ALA A 282 10.22 -24.01 -7.92
CA ALA A 282 11.54 -24.58 -7.74
C ALA A 282 12.00 -24.64 -6.26
N TRP A 283 11.38 -23.86 -5.37
CA TRP A 283 11.69 -23.81 -3.93
C TRP A 283 10.63 -24.51 -3.04
N ALA A 284 9.59 -25.07 -3.62
CA ALA A 284 8.67 -25.98 -2.90
C ALA A 284 9.30 -27.35 -2.63
N SER A 285 10.40 -27.69 -3.32
CA SER A 285 11.19 -28.90 -3.07
C SER A 285 12.04 -28.84 -1.80
N GLU A 286 12.13 -27.70 -1.12
CA GLU A 286 12.83 -27.55 0.17
C GLU A 286 11.91 -27.73 1.40
N ILE A 287 10.62 -28.00 1.18
CA ILE A 287 9.70 -28.37 2.28
C ILE A 287 10.03 -29.82 2.66
N PRO A 288 10.31 -30.12 3.94
CA PRO A 288 10.54 -31.49 4.37
C PRO A 288 9.40 -32.41 3.92
N GLU A 289 9.72 -33.59 3.40
CA GLU A 289 8.72 -34.55 2.88
C GLU A 289 7.66 -34.96 3.92
N GLU A 290 7.95 -34.80 5.21
CA GLU A 290 7.00 -35.06 6.29
C GLU A 290 5.83 -34.07 6.31
N ASP A 291 6.08 -32.78 6.10
CA ASP A 291 5.03 -31.77 6.03
C ASP A 291 4.19 -31.90 4.76
N ASP A 292 4.78 -32.34 3.64
CA ASP A 292 4.06 -32.58 2.38
C ASP A 292 3.15 -33.82 2.47
N LYS A 293 3.52 -34.85 3.26
CA LYS A 293 2.69 -36.04 3.52
C LYS A 293 1.49 -35.70 4.41
N GLU A 294 1.66 -34.86 5.42
CA GLU A 294 0.56 -34.44 6.30
C GLU A 294 -0.44 -33.52 5.55
N LEU A 295 0.05 -32.67 4.66
CA LEU A 295 -0.79 -31.87 3.76
C LEU A 295 -1.48 -32.71 2.68
N ARG A 296 -0.83 -33.74 2.15
CA ARG A 296 -1.41 -34.67 1.16
C ARG A 296 -2.34 -35.70 1.82
N GLY A 297 -2.06 -36.13 3.05
CA GLY A 297 -2.85 -37.12 3.78
C GLY A 297 -4.24 -36.61 4.17
N ARG A 298 -4.43 -35.33 4.37
CA ARG A 298 -5.76 -34.73 4.64
C ARG A 298 -6.63 -34.53 3.40
N ASP A 299 -6.01 -34.47 2.20
CA ASP A 299 -6.74 -34.24 0.95
C ASP A 299 -7.02 -35.53 0.16
N CYS A 300 -6.50 -36.70 0.60
CA CYS A 300 -6.51 -37.96 -0.17
C CYS A 300 -7.34 -39.11 0.40
N GLU A 301 -8.07 -38.95 1.50
CA GLU A 301 -8.96 -39.99 2.02
C GLU A 301 -10.43 -39.84 1.64
N SER A 302 -10.73 -39.28 0.48
CA SER A 302 -12.01 -39.52 -0.16
C SER A 302 -11.81 -40.09 -1.55
N SER A 303 -11.59 -41.42 -1.57
CA SER A 303 -11.76 -42.21 -2.76
C SER A 303 -13.21 -42.23 -3.17
N ASP A 304 -13.59 -41.34 -4.02
CA ASP A 304 -14.61 -41.51 -5.05
C ASP A 304 -14.52 -40.29 -5.96
N GLY A 305 -14.53 -40.49 -7.27
CA GLY A 305 -14.29 -39.53 -8.33
C GLY A 305 -15.09 -38.21 -8.24
N GLY A 306 -14.98 -37.52 -7.09
CA GLY A 306 -15.59 -36.27 -6.76
C GLY A 306 -14.79 -35.12 -7.37
N SER A 307 -15.39 -34.42 -8.33
CA SER A 307 -15.01 -33.09 -8.74
C SER A 307 -14.59 -32.26 -7.53
N LEU A 308 -13.43 -31.58 -7.60
CA LEU A 308 -13.01 -30.55 -6.64
C LEU A 308 -14.24 -29.66 -6.33
N GLN A 309 -14.87 -29.88 -5.19
CA GLN A 309 -15.96 -29.03 -4.74
C GLN A 309 -15.36 -27.65 -4.49
N VAL A 310 -15.64 -26.74 -5.41
CA VAL A 310 -15.42 -25.31 -5.21
C VAL A 310 -16.29 -24.96 -3.99
N ILE A 311 -15.65 -24.76 -2.84
CA ILE A 311 -16.34 -24.27 -1.63
C ILE A 311 -16.95 -22.94 -2.03
N PRO A 312 -18.29 -22.83 -2.07
CA PRO A 312 -18.93 -21.58 -2.50
C PRO A 312 -18.49 -20.44 -1.57
N ALA A 313 -18.17 -19.28 -2.16
CA ALA A 313 -17.94 -18.07 -1.38
C ALA A 313 -19.12 -17.88 -0.41
N PRO A 314 -18.89 -17.45 0.84
CA PRO A 314 -19.96 -17.23 1.78
C PRO A 314 -20.96 -16.26 1.18
N ASN A 315 -22.28 -16.52 1.34
CA ASN A 315 -23.36 -15.60 0.96
C ASN A 315 -23.41 -14.36 1.89
N GLU A 316 -22.25 -13.94 2.40
CA GLU A 316 -22.12 -12.77 3.25
C GLU A 316 -22.23 -11.50 2.39
N SER A 317 -23.17 -10.63 2.73
CA SER A 317 -23.26 -9.32 2.09
C SER A 317 -22.09 -8.43 2.52
N LEU A 318 -21.71 -7.47 1.66
CA LEU A 318 -20.66 -6.49 1.97
C LEU A 318 -20.96 -5.71 3.27
N LYS A 319 -22.24 -5.43 3.53
CA LYS A 319 -22.71 -4.78 4.77
C LYS A 319 -22.46 -5.67 5.99
N GLU A 320 -22.73 -6.95 5.90
CA GLU A 320 -22.49 -7.91 7.00
C GLU A 320 -20.99 -8.05 7.29
N ALA A 321 -20.16 -8.18 6.27
CA ALA A 321 -18.70 -8.21 6.41
C ALA A 321 -18.17 -6.94 7.11
N MET A 322 -18.69 -5.76 6.72
CA MET A 322 -18.35 -4.49 7.34
C MET A 322 -18.75 -4.46 8.82
N ILE A 323 -19.99 -4.82 9.15
CA ILE A 323 -20.50 -4.82 10.53
C ILE A 323 -19.73 -5.83 11.39
N ARG A 324 -19.53 -7.04 10.88
CA ARG A 324 -18.80 -8.11 11.58
C ARG A 324 -17.37 -7.67 11.92
N THR A 325 -16.64 -7.18 10.94
CA THR A 325 -15.22 -6.85 11.09
C THR A 325 -15.00 -5.58 11.89
N THR A 326 -15.86 -4.57 11.73
CA THR A 326 -15.67 -3.25 12.36
C THR A 326 -16.27 -3.17 13.76
N TRP A 327 -17.45 -3.81 14.01
CA TRP A 327 -18.21 -3.55 15.23
C TRP A 327 -18.42 -4.76 16.12
N ARG A 328 -18.56 -5.97 15.56
CA ARG A 328 -18.88 -7.16 16.36
C ARG A 328 -17.65 -7.85 16.95
N ASN A 329 -16.49 -7.74 16.33
CA ASN A 329 -15.26 -8.36 16.80
C ASN A 329 -14.30 -7.27 17.31
N LYS A 330 -14.05 -7.23 18.62
CA LYS A 330 -13.17 -6.24 19.27
C LYS A 330 -11.74 -6.25 18.72
N ASN A 331 -11.22 -7.43 18.36
CA ASN A 331 -9.86 -7.58 17.83
C ASN A 331 -9.75 -6.98 16.42
N THR A 332 -10.66 -7.30 15.51
CA THR A 332 -10.66 -6.71 14.17
C THR A 332 -11.06 -5.24 14.20
N ALA A 333 -11.90 -4.80 15.14
CA ALA A 333 -12.27 -3.39 15.32
C ALA A 333 -11.04 -2.53 15.68
N VAL A 334 -10.22 -2.96 16.64
CA VAL A 334 -9.01 -2.23 17.00
C VAL A 334 -7.95 -2.28 15.89
N VAL A 335 -7.89 -3.37 15.12
CA VAL A 335 -7.03 -3.46 13.91
C VAL A 335 -7.51 -2.48 12.82
N CYS A 336 -8.82 -2.32 12.61
CA CYS A 336 -9.38 -1.31 11.70
C CYS A 336 -8.98 0.11 12.12
N TYR A 337 -9.08 0.44 13.42
CA TYR A 337 -8.66 1.73 13.95
C TYR A 337 -7.14 1.95 13.80
N ALA A 338 -6.34 0.96 14.15
CA ALA A 338 -4.89 0.99 13.97
C ALA A 338 -4.49 1.18 12.49
N ALA A 339 -5.17 0.49 11.59
CA ALA A 339 -4.96 0.60 10.15
C ALA A 339 -5.32 2.01 9.63
N PHE A 340 -6.44 2.58 10.08
CA PHE A 340 -6.83 3.96 9.79
C PHE A 340 -5.75 4.95 10.23
N CYS A 341 -5.25 4.83 11.47
CA CYS A 341 -4.21 5.72 12.00
C CYS A 341 -2.89 5.59 11.25
N ALA A 342 -2.51 4.39 10.82
CA ALA A 342 -1.28 4.16 10.04
C ALA A 342 -1.30 4.86 8.68
N ASN A 343 -2.45 4.99 8.02
CA ASN A 343 -2.55 5.76 6.78
C ASN A 343 -2.88 7.23 7.00
N PHE A 344 -3.48 7.59 8.11
CA PHE A 344 -3.58 9.00 8.53
C PHE A 344 -2.17 9.58 8.71
N GLU A 345 -1.28 8.88 9.42
CA GLU A 345 0.14 9.25 9.52
C GLU A 345 0.79 9.38 8.13
N THR A 346 0.56 8.40 7.24
CA THR A 346 1.13 8.44 5.89
C THR A 346 0.64 9.66 5.09
N ALA A 347 -0.63 10.06 5.25
CA ALA A 347 -1.16 11.28 4.63
C ALA A 347 -0.46 12.54 5.16
N VAL A 348 -0.13 12.56 6.44
CA VAL A 348 0.64 13.66 7.06
C VAL A 348 2.06 13.70 6.53
N ALA A 349 2.75 12.56 6.50
CA ALA A 349 4.13 12.47 5.98
C ALA A 349 4.22 12.88 4.50
N TRP A 350 3.26 12.46 3.68
CA TRP A 350 3.26 12.76 2.25
C TRP A 350 2.71 14.13 1.89
N GLY A 351 1.75 14.63 2.65
CA GLY A 351 1.06 15.89 2.40
C GLY A 351 1.56 17.02 3.29
N LEU A 352 1.09 17.08 4.52
CA LEU A 352 1.34 18.18 5.45
C LEU A 352 2.84 18.45 5.65
N MET A 353 3.63 17.43 6.00
CA MET A 353 5.07 17.59 6.24
C MET A 353 5.82 18.07 4.98
N SER A 354 5.42 17.58 3.80
CA SER A 354 6.02 17.99 2.53
C SER A 354 5.74 19.48 2.20
N VAL A 355 4.51 19.95 2.43
CA VAL A 355 4.12 21.35 2.21
C VAL A 355 4.75 22.24 3.28
N TRP A 356 4.67 21.83 4.56
CA TRP A 356 5.26 22.55 5.68
C TRP A 356 6.77 22.79 5.50
N ALA A 357 7.51 21.73 5.11
CA ALA A 357 8.94 21.83 4.86
C ALA A 357 9.31 22.85 3.77
N ARG A 358 8.52 22.92 2.71
CA ARG A 358 8.77 23.86 1.61
C ARG A 358 8.30 25.27 1.92
N ASP A 359 7.06 25.42 2.40
CA ASP A 359 6.39 26.71 2.45
C ASP A 359 6.71 27.49 3.72
N GLN A 360 6.97 26.80 4.84
CA GLN A 360 7.23 27.42 6.13
C GLN A 360 8.67 27.28 6.61
N LEU A 361 9.35 26.16 6.31
CA LEU A 361 10.75 25.95 6.70
C LEU A 361 11.74 26.34 5.59
N GLY A 362 11.27 26.71 4.40
CA GLY A 362 12.10 27.17 3.28
C GLY A 362 13.01 26.11 2.66
N LEU A 363 12.71 24.81 2.83
CA LEU A 363 13.48 23.74 2.22
C LEU A 363 13.23 23.66 0.71
N THR A 364 14.28 23.30 -0.05
CA THR A 364 14.16 23.06 -1.49
C THR A 364 13.31 21.83 -1.80
N GLY A 365 12.80 21.73 -3.04
CA GLY A 365 12.12 20.54 -3.53
C GLY A 365 12.95 19.29 -3.38
N ARG A 366 14.26 19.35 -3.68
CA ARG A 366 15.18 18.22 -3.55
C ARG A 366 15.35 17.76 -2.09
N GLU A 367 15.46 18.69 -1.14
CA GLU A 367 15.55 18.36 0.30
C GLU A 367 14.25 17.72 0.80
N ARG A 368 13.08 18.23 0.37
CA ARG A 368 11.79 17.62 0.63
C ARG A 368 11.71 16.19 0.08
N ASP A 369 12.12 15.99 -1.18
CA ASP A 369 12.05 14.69 -1.85
C ASP A 369 13.01 13.70 -1.19
N PHE A 370 14.16 14.16 -0.73
CA PHE A 370 15.12 13.35 0.03
C PHE A 370 14.53 12.81 1.33
N PHE A 371 14.01 13.64 2.24
CA PHE A 371 13.48 13.11 3.50
C PHE A 371 12.19 12.30 3.31
N THR A 372 11.34 12.64 2.33
CA THR A 372 10.16 11.82 2.01
C THR A 372 10.54 10.50 1.34
N GLY A 373 11.62 10.48 0.58
CA GLY A 373 12.26 9.27 0.05
C GLY A 373 12.78 8.37 1.17
N CYS A 374 13.48 8.93 2.16
CA CYS A 374 13.96 8.22 3.36
C CYS A 374 12.79 7.56 4.12
N TYR A 375 11.67 8.26 4.31
CA TYR A 375 10.45 7.69 4.90
C TYR A 375 9.96 6.46 4.11
N SER A 376 9.81 6.61 2.81
CA SER A 376 9.28 5.56 1.94
C SER A 376 10.21 4.36 1.86
N PHE A 377 11.53 4.59 1.79
CA PHE A 377 12.55 3.55 1.78
C PHE A 377 12.53 2.73 3.07
N MET A 378 12.58 3.40 4.23
CA MET A 378 12.56 2.72 5.52
C MET A 378 11.26 1.97 5.75
N LYS A 379 10.13 2.55 5.36
CA LYS A 379 8.83 1.89 5.39
C LYS A 379 8.82 0.61 4.55
N GLY A 380 9.37 0.64 3.34
CA GLY A 380 9.49 -0.53 2.46
C GLY A 380 10.43 -1.59 3.04
N PHE A 381 11.66 -1.18 3.38
CA PHE A 381 12.70 -2.08 3.86
C PHE A 381 12.30 -2.87 5.10
N THR A 382 11.59 -2.25 6.03
CA THR A 382 11.21 -2.86 7.31
C THR A 382 10.10 -3.90 7.17
N GLN A 383 9.27 -3.83 6.12
CA GLN A 383 8.06 -4.64 6.02
C GLN A 383 8.33 -6.14 5.87
N ILE A 384 9.36 -6.55 5.10
CA ILE A 384 9.72 -7.97 5.00
C ILE A 384 10.13 -8.52 6.35
N ALA A 385 11.04 -7.81 7.04
CA ALA A 385 11.55 -8.23 8.34
C ALA A 385 10.42 -8.30 9.38
N SER A 386 9.54 -7.30 9.41
CA SER A 386 8.41 -7.23 10.33
C SER A 386 7.39 -8.36 10.09
N GLY A 387 7.06 -8.65 8.83
CA GLY A 387 6.17 -9.75 8.49
C GLY A 387 6.67 -11.09 9.03
N LEU A 388 7.93 -11.42 8.74
CA LEU A 388 8.57 -12.66 9.21
C LEU A 388 8.72 -12.70 10.75
N MET A 389 9.05 -11.57 11.37
CA MET A 389 9.23 -11.49 12.82
C MET A 389 7.91 -11.63 13.56
N SER A 390 6.83 -11.02 13.05
CA SER A 390 5.53 -11.06 13.69
C SER A 390 4.91 -12.47 13.77
N ASP A 391 5.31 -13.38 12.88
CA ASP A 391 4.90 -14.79 12.95
C ASP A 391 5.52 -15.51 14.16
N LYS A 392 6.64 -15.01 14.70
CA LYS A 392 7.33 -15.57 15.86
C LYS A 392 7.01 -14.90 17.19
N ILE A 393 6.92 -13.56 17.19
CA ILE A 393 6.75 -12.76 18.44
C ILE A 393 5.30 -12.32 18.67
N GLY A 394 4.38 -12.67 17.75
CA GLY A 394 2.98 -12.23 17.81
C GLY A 394 2.73 -10.90 17.09
N ARG A 395 1.45 -10.55 16.96
CA ARG A 395 0.98 -9.36 16.22
C ARG A 395 0.90 -8.11 17.08
N LYS A 396 0.58 -8.26 18.36
CA LYS A 396 0.29 -7.17 19.31
C LYS A 396 1.46 -6.21 19.47
N LEU A 397 2.63 -6.79 19.76
CA LEU A 397 3.82 -5.99 20.07
C LEU A 397 4.28 -5.13 18.88
N PRO A 398 4.45 -5.66 17.66
CA PRO A 398 4.83 -4.85 16.50
C PRO A 398 3.82 -3.75 16.17
N MET A 399 2.52 -4.04 16.23
CA MET A 399 1.48 -3.02 15.97
C MET A 399 1.52 -1.90 16.99
N SER A 400 1.57 -2.22 18.29
CA SER A 400 1.60 -1.22 19.37
C SER A 400 2.87 -0.40 19.32
N PHE A 401 4.03 -1.06 19.18
CA PHE A 401 5.34 -0.41 19.09
C PHE A 401 5.41 0.54 17.90
N GLY A 402 4.98 0.08 16.71
CA GLY A 402 5.05 0.90 15.51
C GLY A 402 4.16 2.14 15.58
N LEU A 403 2.94 2.04 16.12
CA LEU A 403 2.05 3.20 16.27
C LEU A 403 2.57 4.19 17.32
N ILE A 404 3.02 3.74 18.48
CA ILE A 404 3.55 4.61 19.55
C ILE A 404 4.88 5.22 19.10
N GLY A 405 5.77 4.42 18.52
CA GLY A 405 7.05 4.90 17.98
C GLY A 405 6.87 5.92 16.85
N GLY A 406 5.88 5.72 15.98
CA GLY A 406 5.50 6.70 14.96
C GLY A 406 5.00 8.03 15.56
N ALA A 407 4.21 7.97 16.64
CA ALA A 407 3.81 9.17 17.38
C ALA A 407 5.03 9.93 17.91
N VAL A 408 5.98 9.23 18.51
CA VAL A 408 7.24 9.84 18.98
C VAL A 408 8.05 10.44 17.83
N ALA A 409 8.13 9.77 16.68
CA ALA A 409 8.83 10.28 15.52
C ALA A 409 8.23 11.59 15.00
N LEU A 410 6.90 11.73 14.99
CA LEU A 410 6.26 13.00 14.65
C LEU A 410 6.56 14.11 15.66
N LEU A 411 6.63 13.79 16.96
CA LEU A 411 7.05 14.76 17.97
C LEU A 411 8.50 15.22 17.78
N VAL A 412 9.40 14.34 17.32
CA VAL A 412 10.78 14.72 16.97
C VAL A 412 10.80 15.77 15.85
N ALA A 413 9.99 15.59 14.79
CA ALA A 413 9.86 16.61 13.75
C ALA A 413 9.30 17.93 14.31
N THR A 414 8.23 17.84 15.12
CA THR A 414 7.54 19.01 15.68
C THR A 414 8.45 19.85 16.58
N PHE A 415 9.13 19.20 17.54
CA PHE A 415 9.99 19.91 18.48
C PHE A 415 11.34 20.30 17.88
N GLY A 416 11.94 19.45 17.04
CA GLY A 416 13.23 19.71 16.43
C GLY A 416 13.16 20.72 15.27
N ALA A 417 12.43 20.40 14.20
CA ALA A 417 12.36 21.29 13.04
C ALA A 417 11.42 22.48 13.26
N GLY A 418 10.30 22.30 14.00
CA GLY A 418 9.33 23.34 14.27
C GLY A 418 9.74 24.28 15.42
N PHE A 419 9.48 23.86 16.67
CA PHE A 419 9.67 24.77 17.83
C PHE A 419 11.13 25.16 18.07
N HIS A 420 12.07 24.21 18.05
CA HIS A 420 13.50 24.52 18.20
C HIS A 420 13.99 25.42 17.06
N GLY A 421 13.57 25.16 15.83
CA GLY A 421 13.86 26.03 14.69
C GLY A 421 13.36 27.47 14.89
N LYS A 422 12.15 27.65 15.40
CA LYS A 422 11.60 29.00 15.71
C LYS A 422 12.35 29.67 16.86
N PHE A 423 12.74 28.93 17.90
CA PHE A 423 13.52 29.47 19.01
C PHE A 423 14.91 29.95 18.56
N MET A 424 15.57 29.17 17.69
CA MET A 424 16.90 29.49 17.17
C MET A 424 16.90 30.54 16.06
N SER A 425 15.77 30.90 15.48
CA SER A 425 15.67 31.88 14.37
C SER A 425 16.14 33.30 14.73
N GLY A 426 16.41 33.58 15.98
CA GLY A 426 16.93 34.87 16.46
C GLY A 426 18.45 35.03 16.40
N SER A 427 19.25 34.02 16.08
CA SER A 427 20.71 34.06 16.23
C SER A 427 21.56 33.28 15.24
N PRO A 428 21.17 32.17 14.58
CA PRO A 428 22.09 31.42 13.73
C PRO A 428 22.15 31.95 12.31
N ASP A 429 23.23 31.60 11.62
CA ASP A 429 23.31 31.66 10.17
C ASP A 429 22.14 30.86 9.57
N ALA A 430 21.42 31.45 8.62
CA ALA A 430 20.27 30.82 7.96
C ALA A 430 20.59 29.43 7.37
N THR A 431 21.85 29.20 6.99
CA THR A 431 22.36 27.94 6.48
C THR A 431 22.40 26.86 7.57
N GLU A 432 22.83 27.22 8.79
CA GLU A 432 22.89 26.28 9.92
C GLU A 432 21.49 25.88 10.39
N LEU A 433 20.57 26.85 10.50
CA LEU A 433 19.18 26.58 10.83
C LEU A 433 18.54 25.61 9.86
N ARG A 434 18.73 25.83 8.55
CA ARG A 434 18.19 24.96 7.51
C ARG A 434 18.76 23.54 7.56
N ALA A 435 20.07 23.40 7.75
CA ALA A 435 20.73 22.11 7.90
C ALA A 435 20.19 21.33 9.11
N MET A 436 19.98 22.01 10.23
CA MET A 436 19.39 21.45 11.43
C MET A 436 17.95 20.99 11.20
N GLN A 437 17.11 21.82 10.57
CA GLN A 437 15.72 21.46 10.26
C GLN A 437 15.63 20.24 9.34
N LEU A 438 16.47 20.19 8.29
CA LEU A 438 16.59 19.04 7.41
C LEU A 438 17.01 17.77 8.15
N ALA A 439 17.98 17.88 9.08
CA ALA A 439 18.43 16.76 9.89
C ALA A 439 17.30 16.19 10.77
N TYR A 440 16.53 17.05 11.46
CA TYR A 440 15.40 16.61 12.28
C TYR A 440 14.27 15.99 11.44
N LEU A 441 13.94 16.58 10.29
CA LEU A 441 12.94 16.01 9.38
C LEU A 441 13.39 14.67 8.81
N THR A 442 14.66 14.52 8.45
CA THR A 442 15.21 13.26 7.96
C THR A 442 15.21 12.19 9.05
N LEU A 443 15.66 12.51 10.26
CA LEU A 443 15.63 11.60 11.41
C LEU A 443 14.19 11.14 11.72
N SER A 444 13.25 12.09 11.79
CA SER A 444 11.84 11.82 11.99
C SER A 444 11.28 10.92 10.89
N SER A 445 11.59 11.21 9.63
CA SER A 445 11.12 10.45 8.46
C SER A 445 11.66 9.01 8.46
N VAL A 446 12.93 8.80 8.80
CA VAL A 446 13.53 7.47 8.95
C VAL A 446 12.83 6.69 10.08
N ALA A 447 12.68 7.31 11.26
CA ALA A 447 12.02 6.69 12.41
C ALA A 447 10.54 6.39 12.13
N LEU A 448 9.83 7.33 11.51
CA LEU A 448 8.42 7.19 11.14
C LEU A 448 8.23 6.08 10.10
N GLY A 449 9.07 6.06 9.07
CA GLY A 449 9.07 5.01 8.05
C GLY A 449 9.34 3.63 8.64
N PHE A 450 10.31 3.51 9.56
CA PHE A 450 10.60 2.28 10.30
C PHE A 450 9.37 1.82 11.09
N CYS A 451 8.80 2.68 11.90
CA CYS A 451 7.64 2.37 12.75
C CYS A 451 6.41 1.97 11.94
N THR A 452 6.12 2.70 10.86
CA THR A 452 5.01 2.37 9.96
C THR A 452 5.28 1.07 9.21
N GLY A 453 6.52 0.83 8.77
CA GLY A 453 6.93 -0.42 8.11
C GLY A 453 6.79 -1.63 9.03
N VAL A 454 7.08 -1.49 10.33
CA VAL A 454 6.84 -2.55 11.32
C VAL A 454 5.34 -2.86 11.46
N THR A 455 4.48 -1.85 11.42
CA THR A 455 3.03 -2.00 11.66
C THR A 455 2.28 -2.60 10.46
N TYR A 456 2.61 -2.19 9.24
CA TYR A 456 1.78 -2.39 8.05
C TYR A 456 1.46 -3.86 7.69
N PRO A 457 2.46 -4.77 7.53
CA PRO A 457 2.18 -6.16 7.18
C PRO A 457 1.47 -6.89 8.31
N VAL A 458 1.74 -6.49 9.55
CA VAL A 458 1.17 -7.11 10.75
C VAL A 458 -0.31 -6.82 10.88
N LEU A 459 -0.79 -5.63 10.49
CA LEU A 459 -2.22 -5.30 10.45
C LEU A 459 -3.01 -6.25 9.56
N ALA A 460 -2.47 -6.60 8.39
CA ALA A 460 -3.13 -7.52 7.47
C ALA A 460 -3.18 -8.95 8.05
N ALA A 461 -2.09 -9.42 8.66
CA ALA A 461 -2.03 -10.71 9.30
C ALA A 461 -2.98 -10.77 10.51
N ALA A 462 -2.94 -9.76 11.39
CA ALA A 462 -3.82 -9.67 12.56
C ALA A 462 -5.32 -9.66 12.19
N ALA A 463 -5.67 -9.07 11.06
CA ALA A 463 -7.04 -9.09 10.54
C ALA A 463 -7.48 -10.52 10.17
N VAL A 464 -6.62 -11.26 9.49
CA VAL A 464 -6.88 -12.63 9.04
C VAL A 464 -6.92 -13.61 10.22
N ASP A 465 -6.03 -13.45 11.21
CA ASP A 465 -5.97 -14.29 12.40
C ASP A 465 -7.28 -14.28 13.21
N HIS A 466 -8.09 -13.23 13.09
CA HIS A 466 -9.39 -13.07 13.77
C HIS A 466 -10.59 -13.14 12.82
N ALA A 467 -10.41 -13.58 11.58
CA ALA A 467 -11.52 -13.90 10.70
C ALA A 467 -12.24 -15.19 11.17
N PRO A 468 -13.55 -15.34 10.95
CA PRO A 468 -14.30 -16.52 11.41
C PRO A 468 -13.79 -17.83 10.81
N ASP A 469 -13.48 -17.84 9.53
CA ASP A 469 -12.92 -18.99 8.80
C ASP A 469 -12.16 -18.51 7.55
N GLU A 470 -11.52 -19.42 6.82
CA GLU A 470 -10.74 -19.12 5.63
C GLU A 470 -11.55 -18.44 4.50
N ARG A 471 -12.85 -18.71 4.42
CA ARG A 471 -13.75 -18.13 3.40
C ARG A 471 -14.00 -16.65 3.64
N HIS A 472 -13.82 -16.18 4.88
CA HIS A 472 -13.99 -14.78 5.28
C HIS A 472 -12.70 -13.98 5.26
N TYR A 473 -11.54 -14.58 4.93
CA TYR A 473 -10.25 -13.87 4.91
C TYR A 473 -10.25 -12.67 3.97
N ALA A 474 -10.71 -12.86 2.73
CA ALA A 474 -10.72 -11.79 1.74
C ALA A 474 -11.67 -10.66 2.12
N SER A 475 -12.87 -10.98 2.62
CA SER A 475 -13.85 -9.96 3.06
C SER A 475 -13.35 -9.20 4.29
N THR A 476 -12.76 -9.88 5.28
CA THR A 476 -12.17 -9.25 6.48
C THR A 476 -11.01 -8.34 6.10
N LEU A 477 -10.09 -8.81 5.27
CA LEU A 477 -8.94 -8.01 4.80
C LEU A 477 -9.41 -6.81 3.96
N GLY A 478 -10.44 -6.97 3.13
CA GLY A 478 -11.03 -5.90 2.36
C GLY A 478 -11.59 -4.77 3.23
N VAL A 479 -12.27 -5.11 4.33
CA VAL A 479 -12.78 -4.14 5.31
C VAL A 479 -11.64 -3.43 6.05
N VAL A 480 -10.61 -4.15 6.50
CA VAL A 480 -9.47 -3.53 7.17
C VAL A 480 -8.71 -2.60 6.22
N ARG A 481 -8.54 -2.99 4.96
CA ARG A 481 -7.93 -2.13 3.93
C ARG A 481 -8.79 -0.92 3.57
N PHE A 482 -10.12 -1.05 3.61
CA PHE A 482 -11.02 0.09 3.47
C PHE A 482 -10.74 1.13 4.55
N TRP A 483 -10.74 0.75 5.83
CA TRP A 483 -10.45 1.64 6.95
C TRP A 483 -9.03 2.20 6.87
N ARG A 484 -8.07 1.36 6.53
CA ARG A 484 -6.68 1.79 6.34
C ARG A 484 -6.59 2.94 5.35
N ASP A 485 -7.12 2.75 4.14
CA ASP A 485 -6.94 3.73 3.08
C ASP A 485 -7.88 4.95 3.26
N LEU A 486 -8.97 4.80 4.04
CA LEU A 486 -9.79 5.92 4.50
C LEU A 486 -9.00 6.88 5.41
N GLY A 487 -7.97 6.41 6.08
CA GLY A 487 -7.07 7.26 6.88
C GLY A 487 -6.44 8.41 6.08
N TYR A 488 -6.17 8.23 4.79
CA TYR A 488 -5.67 9.32 3.93
C TYR A 488 -6.63 10.51 3.82
N VAL A 489 -7.94 10.30 4.00
CA VAL A 489 -8.95 11.36 3.98
C VAL A 489 -8.64 12.44 5.02
N MET A 490 -8.06 12.04 6.15
CA MET A 490 -7.70 12.94 7.25
C MET A 490 -6.57 13.91 6.91
N GLY A 491 -5.85 13.69 5.81
CA GLY A 491 -4.80 14.60 5.35
C GLY A 491 -5.30 16.02 5.09
N VAL A 492 -6.51 16.18 4.56
CA VAL A 492 -7.09 17.51 4.28
C VAL A 492 -7.56 18.22 5.55
N PRO A 493 -8.38 17.62 6.45
CA PRO A 493 -8.74 18.27 7.72
C PRO A 493 -7.54 18.66 8.58
N ILE A 494 -6.52 17.81 8.68
CA ILE A 494 -5.34 18.13 9.47
C ILE A 494 -4.50 19.24 8.85
N ALA A 495 -4.45 19.33 7.53
CA ALA A 495 -3.83 20.45 6.83
C ALA A 495 -4.60 21.75 7.05
N ALA A 496 -5.94 21.72 7.12
CA ALA A 496 -6.75 22.88 7.47
C ALA A 496 -6.51 23.37 8.91
N ILE A 497 -6.26 22.45 9.84
CA ILE A 497 -5.82 22.82 11.20
C ILE A 497 -4.44 23.48 11.16
N ALA A 498 -3.52 22.96 10.35
CA ALA A 498 -2.20 23.58 10.17
C ALA A 498 -2.29 25.00 9.59
N ASP A 499 -3.19 25.23 8.65
CA ASP A 499 -3.43 26.56 8.06
C ASP A 499 -4.09 27.55 9.05
N SER A 500 -5.03 27.05 9.89
CA SER A 500 -5.79 27.90 10.82
C SER A 500 -5.07 28.19 12.15
N ALA A 501 -4.16 27.29 12.56
CA ALA A 501 -3.44 27.41 13.81
C ALA A 501 -1.91 27.28 13.61
N SER A 502 -1.39 26.06 13.51
CA SER A 502 0.01 25.82 13.13
C SER A 502 0.24 24.36 12.70
N ALA A 503 1.27 24.13 11.90
CA ALA A 503 1.68 22.79 11.50
C ALA A 503 2.12 21.95 12.71
N GLU A 504 2.77 22.57 13.69
CA GLU A 504 3.23 21.89 14.91
C GLU A 504 2.04 21.36 15.74
N LEU A 505 0.98 22.17 15.90
CA LEU A 505 -0.24 21.72 16.58
C LEU A 505 -0.89 20.56 15.84
N ALA A 506 -0.97 20.63 14.52
CA ALA A 506 -1.50 19.55 13.68
C ALA A 506 -0.71 18.25 13.87
N LEU A 507 0.63 18.32 13.88
CA LEU A 507 1.50 17.17 14.10
C LEU A 507 1.35 16.56 15.51
N ILE A 508 1.18 17.41 16.55
CA ILE A 508 0.91 16.95 17.92
C ILE A 508 -0.42 16.20 17.99
N LEU A 509 -1.48 16.73 17.37
CA LEU A 509 -2.79 16.05 17.33
C LEU A 509 -2.70 14.68 16.68
N VAL A 510 -2.00 14.56 15.55
CA VAL A 510 -1.77 13.27 14.89
C VAL A 510 -0.98 12.32 15.80
N SER A 511 0.05 12.81 16.50
CA SER A 511 0.83 12.03 17.46
C SER A 511 -0.05 11.46 18.56
N ILE A 512 -0.96 12.26 19.11
CA ILE A 512 -1.92 11.81 20.12
C ILE A 512 -2.82 10.69 19.56
N VAL A 513 -3.37 10.87 18.36
CA VAL A 513 -4.23 9.87 17.72
C VAL A 513 -3.49 8.56 17.49
N MET A 514 -2.24 8.61 17.01
CA MET A 514 -1.42 7.41 16.83
C MET A 514 -1.09 6.72 18.17
N ALA A 515 -0.75 7.49 19.20
CA ALA A 515 -0.47 6.95 20.54
C ALA A 515 -1.71 6.26 21.13
N THR A 516 -2.91 6.85 20.97
CA THR A 516 -4.18 6.22 21.42
C THR A 516 -4.46 4.93 20.66
N ALA A 517 -4.15 4.87 19.36
CA ALA A 517 -4.31 3.65 18.57
C ALA A 517 -3.33 2.55 19.04
N GLY A 518 -2.06 2.88 19.25
CA GLY A 518 -1.07 1.93 19.76
C GLY A 518 -1.40 1.41 21.16
N TYR A 519 -1.87 2.29 22.05
CA TYR A 519 -2.37 1.91 23.37
C TYR A 519 -3.63 1.04 23.27
N GLY A 520 -4.57 1.38 22.39
CA GLY A 520 -5.78 0.60 22.13
C GLY A 520 -5.47 -0.83 21.68
N VAL A 521 -4.52 -0.99 20.74
CA VAL A 521 -4.02 -2.30 20.33
C VAL A 521 -3.43 -3.06 21.52
N HIS A 522 -2.57 -2.39 22.31
CA HIS A 522 -1.93 -3.01 23.49
C HIS A 522 -2.96 -3.52 24.51
N LYS A 523 -4.03 -2.80 24.73
CA LYS A 523 -5.06 -3.17 25.71
C LYS A 523 -6.09 -4.17 25.19
N THR A 524 -6.50 -4.05 23.93
CA THR A 524 -7.69 -4.73 23.40
C THR A 524 -7.36 -5.96 22.57
N TYR A 525 -6.24 -5.92 21.81
CA TYR A 525 -5.90 -7.01 20.91
C TYR A 525 -5.44 -8.26 21.71
N GLU A 526 -6.06 -9.39 21.41
CA GLU A 526 -5.73 -10.69 21.99
C GLU A 526 -4.90 -11.50 20.98
N GLU A 527 -3.71 -11.97 21.39
CA GLU A 527 -2.87 -12.79 20.54
C GLU A 527 -3.50 -14.16 20.25
N ARG A 528 -3.41 -14.58 19.00
CA ARG A 528 -3.62 -15.96 18.59
C ARG A 528 -2.28 -16.48 18.06
N LEU A 529 -1.46 -17.04 18.96
CA LEU A 529 -0.20 -17.68 18.60
C LEU A 529 -0.46 -19.08 18.09
N GLY A 530 -0.11 -19.32 16.81
CA GLY A 530 -0.20 -20.62 16.16
C GLY A 530 -1.63 -21.01 15.81
N GLY A 531 -1.85 -21.52 14.60
CA GLY A 531 -3.14 -21.95 14.07
C GLY A 531 -3.90 -22.98 14.92
N ALA A 532 -4.33 -22.55 16.11
CA ALA A 532 -5.36 -23.24 16.85
C ALA A 532 -6.64 -23.12 16.04
N ASP A 533 -7.05 -24.23 15.47
CA ASP A 533 -8.34 -24.39 14.81
C ASP A 533 -9.42 -23.90 15.76
N PRO A 534 -10.25 -22.88 15.43
CA PRO A 534 -11.35 -22.44 16.29
C PRO A 534 -12.37 -23.55 16.59
N HIS A 535 -12.32 -24.64 15.84
CA HIS A 535 -13.14 -25.83 16.04
C HIS A 535 -12.48 -26.93 16.90
N ALA A 536 -11.19 -26.78 17.28
CA ALA A 536 -10.54 -27.69 18.22
C ALA A 536 -11.01 -27.50 19.68
N ASP A 537 -11.51 -26.32 20.03
CA ASP A 537 -12.03 -26.03 21.39
C ASP A 537 -13.40 -26.65 21.68
N GLY A 538 -14.03 -27.31 20.71
CA GLY A 538 -15.27 -28.07 20.89
C GLY A 538 -15.10 -29.50 21.41
N TYR A 539 -13.88 -30.02 21.44
CA TYR A 539 -13.57 -31.29 22.10
C TYR A 539 -13.00 -30.99 23.49
N ALA A 540 -13.87 -31.15 24.49
CA ALA A 540 -13.55 -31.09 25.88
C ALA A 540 -12.24 -31.84 26.17
N HIS A 541 -11.30 -31.17 26.82
CA HIS A 541 -10.25 -31.81 27.56
C HIS A 541 -10.91 -32.72 28.60
N THR A 542 -11.10 -33.98 28.26
CA THR A 542 -11.14 -35.01 29.28
C THR A 542 -9.73 -35.08 29.85
N PRO A 543 -9.55 -34.84 31.15
CA PRO A 543 -8.27 -35.06 31.78
C PRO A 543 -7.97 -36.54 31.58
N VAL A 544 -6.87 -36.84 30.89
CA VAL A 544 -6.29 -38.16 30.90
C VAL A 544 -5.86 -38.40 32.35
N ALA A 545 -6.62 -39.25 33.04
CA ALA A 545 -6.26 -39.75 34.35
C ALA A 545 -4.85 -40.31 34.25
N ASP A 546 -3.98 -39.87 35.16
CA ASP A 546 -2.74 -40.53 35.49
C ASP A 546 -3.05 -42.02 35.77
N ALA A 547 -2.81 -42.86 34.78
CA ALA A 547 -2.78 -44.29 34.98
C ALA A 547 -1.34 -44.64 35.30
N ASP A 548 -1.16 -44.89 36.58
CA ASP A 548 0.01 -45.57 37.14
C ASP A 548 0.55 -46.62 36.18
N ARG A 549 1.79 -46.49 35.81
CA ARG A 549 2.65 -47.55 35.35
C ARG A 549 3.90 -47.55 36.23
N GLU A 550 3.75 -48.22 37.36
CA GLU A 550 4.84 -48.94 37.99
C GLU A 550 5.25 -50.12 37.08
N ASP A 551 6.54 -50.44 37.23
CA ASP A 551 7.23 -51.68 36.93
C ASP A 551 7.66 -51.96 35.48
N ASP A 552 8.96 -51.86 35.22
CA ASP A 552 9.97 -52.91 35.25
C ASP A 552 11.35 -52.35 34.85
N PHE A 553 12.19 -52.19 35.88
CA PHE A 553 13.64 -52.07 35.71
C PHE A 553 14.19 -53.47 35.44
N ASN A 554 14.79 -53.70 34.29
CA ASN A 554 15.75 -54.73 34.07
C ASN A 554 17.09 -54.12 33.67
N ASP A 555 18.03 -54.28 34.63
CA ASP A 555 19.44 -53.96 34.53
C ASP A 555 20.13 -54.77 33.41
N GLU A 556 20.77 -54.08 32.44
CA GLU A 556 21.95 -54.62 31.78
C GLU A 556 23.04 -53.56 31.67
N PRO A 557 24.31 -53.91 31.96
CA PRO A 557 25.38 -52.92 32.10
C PRO A 557 25.97 -52.52 30.75
N ILE A 558 26.02 -51.22 30.49
CA ILE A 558 26.73 -50.68 29.33
C ILE A 558 28.23 -50.63 29.64
N THR A 559 29.00 -51.46 28.95
CA THR A 559 30.46 -51.48 28.89
C THR A 559 30.98 -50.19 28.22
N THR A 560 31.71 -49.41 28.99
CA THR A 560 32.53 -48.29 28.56
C THR A 560 33.72 -48.77 27.74
N THR A 561 33.82 -48.45 26.47
CA THR A 561 35.06 -48.50 25.70
C THR A 561 35.60 -47.07 25.50
N ALA A 562 36.71 -46.83 26.18
CA ALA A 562 37.52 -45.63 26.02
C ALA A 562 38.19 -45.64 24.62
N ILE A 563 38.10 -44.55 23.89
CA ILE A 563 38.94 -44.30 22.72
C ILE A 563 39.99 -43.27 23.13
N GLU A 564 41.23 -43.75 23.21
CA GLU A 564 42.43 -42.95 23.35
C GLU A 564 42.64 -42.01 22.17
N MET A 565 42.84 -40.74 22.48
CA MET A 565 43.40 -39.74 21.53
C MET A 565 44.92 -39.79 21.66
N SER A 566 45.60 -40.11 20.58
CA SER A 566 47.06 -39.93 20.43
C SER A 566 47.34 -38.73 19.53
N PRO A 567 48.32 -37.86 19.87
CA PRO A 567 48.66 -36.70 19.06
C PRO A 567 49.85 -37.04 18.14
N ARG A 568 49.80 -36.63 16.88
CA ARG A 568 51.04 -36.43 16.08
C ARG A 568 50.82 -35.37 15.00
N ALA A 569 51.77 -34.42 15.09
CA ALA A 569 52.50 -33.58 14.15
C ALA A 569 51.69 -32.60 13.31
#